data_fb2f50888abdbd887a9974cd25edee5c
#
_entry.id   fb2f50888abdbd887a9974cd25edee5c
#
_cell.length_a   1.000
_cell.length_b   1.000
_cell.length_c   1.000
_cell.angle_alpha   90.00
_cell.angle_beta   90.00
_cell.angle_gamma   90.00
#
_symmetry.space_group_name_H-M   'P 1'
#
loop_
_entity.id
_entity.type
_entity.pdbx_description
1 polymer ?
#
loop_
_entity_poly.entity_id
_entity_poly.type
_entity_poly.pdbx_seq_one_letter_code
_entity_poly.pdbx_strand_id
1 'polypeptide(L)'
;VADALKVFLVNNMSRALLLAAAAFVITLVSGGWWVRLLRAKRIGKQIRLEGPASHAVKTGTPTMGGIMIIVPVVLLTVAFNLVGRWSMLLPLGVLVAFAVLGAVDDYMSLVGTRSKTYGLTPRRKLLLMVLIALGASLVLYLPPPFGLANEGIVRIPFVGQINIGLWFIPFATLIIVATSNAVNLTDGLDSLAGWNLTLAFAAYGVITFLNGEFTNLMVFCFTLVGACAAFLWYNAHPASVFMGDLGSLALGGVLAVVALQSQQWLLLPVVGAVFVVEALSVMIQVGWFKWTKWRTGQGQRVFKMSPLHNHFELLGWSETQVMQRFVLVAMVAALIGISLALDMRTQTADVVPTNPPAAEQVQR
;
A
#
# COMPACT_ATOMS: atom_id res chain seq x y z
N VAL A 1 -1.52 22.36 -29.47
CA VAL A 1 -1.21 22.04 -28.06
C VAL A 1 -2.19 20.99 -27.53
N ALA A 2 -3.51 21.18 -27.66
CA ALA A 2 -4.52 20.23 -27.15
C ALA A 2 -4.37 18.81 -27.75
N ASP A 3 -4.10 18.68 -29.03
CA ASP A 3 -3.96 17.38 -29.70
C ASP A 3 -2.64 16.68 -29.30
N ALA A 4 -1.56 17.42 -29.18
CA ALA A 4 -0.30 16.88 -28.68
C ALA A 4 -0.42 16.37 -27.24
N LEU A 5 -1.16 17.09 -26.39
CA LEU A 5 -1.44 16.67 -25.02
C LEU A 5 -2.33 15.41 -24.97
N LYS A 6 -3.36 15.32 -25.84
CA LYS A 6 -4.19 14.11 -25.96
C LYS A 6 -3.35 12.89 -26.36
N VAL A 7 -2.51 13.03 -27.40
CA VAL A 7 -1.62 11.96 -27.86
C VAL A 7 -0.64 11.53 -26.75
N PHE A 8 -0.06 12.49 -26.03
CA PHE A 8 0.84 12.21 -24.92
C PHE A 8 0.14 11.43 -23.79
N LEU A 9 -1.07 11.84 -23.38
CA LEU A 9 -1.85 11.17 -22.33
C LEU A 9 -2.28 9.76 -22.74
N VAL A 10 -2.74 9.59 -23.99
CA VAL A 10 -3.14 8.28 -24.52
C VAL A 10 -1.94 7.32 -24.58
N ASN A 11 -0.79 7.77 -25.06
CA ASN A 11 0.41 6.94 -25.13
C ASN A 11 0.91 6.50 -23.75
N ASN A 12 0.84 7.38 -22.75
CA ASN A 12 1.27 7.06 -21.40
C ASN A 12 0.29 6.10 -20.69
N MET A 13 -1.02 6.28 -20.87
CA MET A 13 -2.04 5.35 -20.33
C MET A 13 -1.92 3.98 -21.02
N SER A 14 -1.77 3.94 -22.34
CA SER A 14 -1.55 2.70 -23.10
C SER A 14 -0.33 1.94 -22.55
N ARG A 15 0.78 2.65 -22.32
CA ARG A 15 1.99 2.07 -21.72
C ARG A 15 1.72 1.53 -20.31
N ALA A 16 0.98 2.26 -19.46
CA ALA A 16 0.64 1.82 -18.13
C ALA A 16 -0.18 0.52 -18.15
N LEU A 17 -1.20 0.45 -19.01
CA LEU A 17 -2.05 -0.74 -19.17
C LEU A 17 -1.28 -1.94 -19.75
N LEU A 18 -0.37 -1.71 -20.71
CA LEU A 18 0.48 -2.78 -21.24
C LEU A 18 1.42 -3.34 -20.17
N LEU A 19 2.02 -2.48 -19.34
CA LEU A 19 2.88 -2.95 -18.23
C LEU A 19 2.07 -3.63 -17.13
N ALA A 20 0.82 -3.21 -16.88
CA ALA A 20 -0.09 -3.92 -15.99
C ALA A 20 -0.39 -5.34 -16.51
N ALA A 21 -0.71 -5.45 -17.81
CA ALA A 21 -0.95 -6.75 -18.44
C ALA A 21 0.31 -7.63 -18.44
N ALA A 22 1.49 -7.06 -18.72
CA ALA A 22 2.76 -7.78 -18.64
C ALA A 22 3.06 -8.26 -17.22
N ALA A 23 2.86 -7.40 -16.20
CA ALA A 23 3.02 -7.77 -14.80
C ALA A 23 2.05 -8.90 -14.39
N PHE A 24 0.79 -8.80 -14.82
CA PHE A 24 -0.20 -9.85 -14.60
C PHE A 24 0.26 -11.19 -15.20
N VAL A 25 0.62 -11.21 -16.47
CA VAL A 25 1.04 -12.44 -17.15
C VAL A 25 2.30 -13.04 -16.52
N ILE A 26 3.34 -12.21 -16.25
CA ILE A 26 4.57 -12.69 -15.64
C ILE A 26 4.30 -13.29 -14.25
N THR A 27 3.53 -12.59 -13.42
CA THR A 27 3.16 -13.06 -12.09
C THR A 27 2.33 -14.33 -12.15
N LEU A 28 1.35 -14.41 -13.06
CA LEU A 28 0.50 -15.60 -13.25
C LEU A 28 1.30 -16.80 -13.70
N VAL A 29 2.13 -16.66 -14.72
CA VAL A 29 2.92 -17.78 -15.28
C VAL A 29 4.01 -18.25 -14.29
N SER A 30 4.71 -17.31 -13.64
CA SER A 30 5.75 -17.66 -12.66
C SER A 30 5.20 -18.14 -11.32
N GLY A 31 3.96 -17.81 -10.99
CA GLY A 31 3.36 -18.05 -9.67
C GLY A 31 3.32 -19.52 -9.28
N GLY A 32 2.97 -20.42 -10.19
CA GLY A 32 2.98 -21.85 -9.93
C GLY A 32 4.36 -22.39 -9.56
N TRP A 33 5.43 -21.83 -10.16
CA TRP A 33 6.81 -22.17 -9.81
C TRP A 33 7.17 -21.65 -8.41
N TRP A 34 6.81 -20.40 -8.09
CA TRP A 34 7.02 -19.82 -6.75
C TRP A 34 6.32 -20.62 -5.66
N VAL A 35 5.04 -20.98 -5.86
CA VAL A 35 4.28 -21.80 -4.88
C VAL A 35 4.97 -23.14 -4.64
N ARG A 36 5.45 -23.82 -5.70
CA ARG A 36 6.17 -25.08 -5.57
C ARG A 36 7.49 -24.91 -4.82
N LEU A 37 8.25 -23.85 -5.12
CA LEU A 37 9.53 -23.54 -4.47
C LEU A 37 9.33 -23.27 -2.97
N LEU A 38 8.33 -22.45 -2.60
CA LEU A 38 8.04 -22.13 -1.21
C LEU A 38 7.59 -23.38 -0.43
N ARG A 39 6.77 -24.23 -1.03
CA ARG A 39 6.38 -25.54 -0.45
C ARG A 39 7.56 -26.47 -0.26
N ALA A 40 8.43 -26.60 -1.25
CA ALA A 40 9.62 -27.46 -1.19
C ALA A 40 10.58 -27.04 -0.07
N LYS A 41 10.68 -25.73 0.18
CA LYS A 41 11.49 -25.17 1.28
C LYS A 41 10.78 -25.20 2.65
N ARG A 42 9.57 -25.79 2.75
CA ARG A 42 8.74 -25.85 3.97
C ARG A 42 8.52 -24.48 4.61
N ILE A 43 8.39 -23.45 3.78
CA ILE A 43 8.11 -22.06 4.19
C ILE A 43 6.58 -21.94 4.44
N GLY A 44 6.07 -22.65 5.45
CA GLY A 44 4.67 -22.66 5.83
C GLY A 44 4.42 -21.97 7.16
N LYS A 45 3.39 -21.11 7.23
CA LYS A 45 3.05 -20.39 8.46
C LYS A 45 2.50 -21.36 9.50
N GLN A 46 3.06 -21.32 10.73
CA GLN A 46 2.41 -21.93 11.88
C GLN A 46 1.25 -21.04 12.31
N ILE A 47 0.04 -21.60 12.37
CA ILE A 47 -1.16 -20.87 12.74
C ILE A 47 -1.16 -20.61 14.24
N ARG A 48 -1.52 -19.40 14.66
CA ARG A 48 -1.71 -19.05 16.07
C ARG A 48 -2.93 -19.81 16.60
N LEU A 49 -2.75 -20.53 17.71
CA LEU A 49 -3.81 -21.29 18.39
C LEU A 49 -4.98 -20.43 18.91
N GLU A 50 -4.79 -19.10 18.96
CA GLU A 50 -5.75 -18.12 19.46
C GLU A 50 -6.71 -17.58 18.39
N GLY A 51 -6.59 -18.01 17.12
CA GLY A 51 -7.43 -17.57 16.00
C GLY A 51 -8.75 -18.36 15.90
N PRO A 52 -9.68 -17.93 15.01
CA PRO A 52 -10.88 -18.71 14.69
C PRO A 52 -10.53 -20.13 14.29
N ALA A 53 -11.39 -21.11 14.69
CA ALA A 53 -11.16 -22.53 14.41
C ALA A 53 -11.07 -22.84 12.89
N SER A 54 -11.71 -22.03 12.05
CA SER A 54 -11.63 -22.07 10.59
C SER A 54 -10.20 -21.96 10.05
N HIS A 55 -9.29 -21.29 10.77
CA HIS A 55 -7.90 -21.12 10.36
C HIS A 55 -7.03 -22.37 10.53
N ALA A 56 -7.47 -23.36 11.32
CA ALA A 56 -6.71 -24.61 11.53
C ALA A 56 -6.48 -25.39 10.21
N VAL A 57 -7.40 -25.29 9.26
CA VAL A 57 -7.31 -25.95 7.93
C VAL A 57 -6.19 -25.35 7.07
N LYS A 58 -5.76 -24.12 7.35
CA LYS A 58 -4.73 -23.40 6.60
C LYS A 58 -3.29 -23.78 6.97
N THR A 59 -3.13 -24.73 7.91
CA THR A 59 -1.80 -25.22 8.35
C THR A 59 -1.04 -25.83 7.17
N GLY A 60 0.19 -25.35 6.93
CA GLY A 60 1.03 -25.84 5.83
C GLY A 60 0.92 -25.03 4.52
N THR A 61 0.01 -24.08 4.41
CA THR A 61 0.02 -23.12 3.29
C THR A 61 1.28 -22.27 3.35
N PRO A 62 2.07 -22.19 2.24
CA PRO A 62 3.28 -21.39 2.22
C PRO A 62 3.00 -19.91 2.41
N THR A 63 3.90 -19.22 3.10
CA THR A 63 3.96 -17.74 3.24
C THR A 63 5.02 -17.14 2.34
N MET A 64 5.25 -15.82 2.41
CA MET A 64 6.19 -15.05 1.57
C MET A 64 5.75 -14.96 0.10
N GLY A 65 4.48 -15.17 -0.21
CA GLY A 65 3.94 -15.06 -1.57
C GLY A 65 4.05 -13.65 -2.17
N GLY A 66 4.26 -12.63 -1.36
CA GLY A 66 4.56 -11.27 -1.82
C GLY A 66 5.71 -11.19 -2.81
N ILE A 67 6.66 -12.14 -2.79
CA ILE A 67 7.76 -12.22 -3.77
C ILE A 67 7.24 -12.33 -5.21
N MET A 68 6.08 -12.98 -5.41
CA MET A 68 5.44 -13.14 -6.72
C MET A 68 4.98 -11.81 -7.30
N ILE A 69 4.68 -10.82 -6.44
CA ILE A 69 4.31 -9.46 -6.83
C ILE A 69 5.58 -8.62 -7.03
N ILE A 70 6.47 -8.64 -6.06
CA ILE A 70 7.61 -7.72 -5.97
C ILE A 70 8.61 -7.95 -7.10
N VAL A 71 8.96 -9.21 -7.40
CA VAL A 71 9.96 -9.52 -8.44
C VAL A 71 9.53 -9.01 -9.82
N PRO A 72 8.34 -9.32 -10.35
CA PRO A 72 7.89 -8.77 -11.63
C PRO A 72 7.79 -7.24 -11.64
N VAL A 73 7.29 -6.63 -10.55
CA VAL A 73 7.19 -5.17 -10.44
C VAL A 73 8.56 -4.51 -10.48
N VAL A 74 9.54 -5.03 -9.73
CA VAL A 74 10.93 -4.52 -9.75
C VAL A 74 11.53 -4.65 -11.16
N LEU A 75 11.44 -5.82 -11.77
CA LEU A 75 12.01 -6.07 -13.10
C LEU A 75 11.40 -5.15 -14.18
N LEU A 76 10.07 -5.03 -14.21
CA LEU A 76 9.39 -4.18 -15.18
C LEU A 76 9.64 -2.69 -14.93
N THR A 77 9.70 -2.28 -13.66
CA THR A 77 9.98 -0.88 -13.31
C THR A 77 11.41 -0.51 -13.68
N VAL A 78 12.39 -1.35 -13.39
CA VAL A 78 13.79 -1.10 -13.76
C VAL A 78 13.95 -1.07 -15.28
N ALA A 79 13.36 -2.02 -16.01
CA ALA A 79 13.51 -2.12 -17.44
C ALA A 79 12.80 -1.00 -18.23
N PHE A 80 11.62 -0.58 -17.77
CA PHE A 80 10.74 0.28 -18.57
C PHE A 80 10.34 1.61 -17.93
N ASN A 81 10.50 1.78 -16.62
CA ASN A 81 10.00 2.96 -15.92
C ASN A 81 11.07 3.73 -15.12
N LEU A 82 12.28 3.20 -14.97
CA LEU A 82 13.37 3.83 -14.22
C LEU A 82 14.31 4.67 -15.09
N VAL A 83 14.52 4.27 -16.35
CA VAL A 83 15.51 4.91 -17.24
C VAL A 83 15.17 6.40 -17.45
N GLY A 84 16.10 7.27 -17.05
CA GLY A 84 15.95 8.74 -17.12
C GLY A 84 14.96 9.33 -16.12
N ARG A 85 14.55 8.59 -15.08
CA ARG A 85 13.46 8.97 -14.16
C ARG A 85 13.81 8.68 -12.70
N TRP A 86 14.74 9.44 -12.16
CA TRP A 86 15.26 9.26 -10.81
C TRP A 86 14.21 9.26 -9.70
N SER A 87 13.07 9.94 -9.90
CA SER A 87 11.96 9.95 -8.93
C SER A 87 11.37 8.57 -8.65
N MET A 88 11.55 7.60 -9.57
CA MET A 88 11.08 6.22 -9.40
C MET A 88 11.98 5.36 -8.52
N LEU A 89 13.22 5.83 -8.20
CA LEU A 89 14.09 5.13 -7.25
C LEU A 89 13.48 5.09 -5.84
N LEU A 90 12.73 6.12 -5.46
CA LEU A 90 12.14 6.18 -4.14
C LEU A 90 11.07 5.10 -3.91
N PRO A 91 9.97 5.01 -4.69
CA PRO A 91 8.97 3.98 -4.46
C PRO A 91 9.53 2.57 -4.68
N LEU A 92 10.47 2.40 -5.63
CA LEU A 92 11.15 1.12 -5.85
C LEU A 92 12.05 0.74 -4.67
N GLY A 93 12.82 1.69 -4.15
CA GLY A 93 13.71 1.49 -2.99
C GLY A 93 12.91 1.14 -1.73
N VAL A 94 11.79 1.82 -1.50
CA VAL A 94 10.89 1.52 -0.36
C VAL A 94 10.25 0.15 -0.51
N LEU A 95 9.78 -0.21 -1.72
CA LEU A 95 9.25 -1.54 -2.00
C LEU A 95 10.26 -2.64 -1.63
N VAL A 96 11.49 -2.50 -2.08
CA VAL A 96 12.56 -3.48 -1.82
C VAL A 96 12.98 -3.48 -0.34
N ALA A 97 13.15 -2.31 0.28
CA ALA A 97 13.59 -2.22 1.68
C ALA A 97 12.57 -2.84 2.64
N PHE A 98 11.28 -2.54 2.48
CA PHE A 98 10.23 -3.17 3.28
C PHE A 98 10.04 -4.66 2.93
N ALA A 99 10.25 -5.06 1.67
CA ALA A 99 10.24 -6.48 1.30
C ALA A 99 11.34 -7.27 1.99
N VAL A 100 12.55 -6.72 2.04
CA VAL A 100 13.68 -7.34 2.76
C VAL A 100 13.36 -7.43 4.26
N LEU A 101 12.85 -6.36 4.86
CA LEU A 101 12.44 -6.37 6.27
C LEU A 101 11.39 -7.44 6.55
N GLY A 102 10.33 -7.50 5.72
CA GLY A 102 9.28 -8.52 5.84
C GLY A 102 9.78 -9.93 5.60
N ALA A 103 10.69 -10.13 4.62
CA ALA A 103 11.33 -11.42 4.38
C ALA A 103 12.14 -11.91 5.59
N VAL A 104 12.87 -11.00 6.24
CA VAL A 104 13.63 -11.33 7.47
C VAL A 104 12.67 -11.71 8.60
N ASP A 105 11.56 -10.98 8.77
CA ASP A 105 10.56 -11.28 9.80
C ASP A 105 9.87 -12.62 9.55
N ASP A 106 9.39 -12.85 8.33
CA ASP A 106 8.82 -14.14 7.91
C ASP A 106 9.82 -15.30 8.12
N TYR A 107 11.07 -15.13 7.69
CA TYR A 107 12.10 -16.17 7.84
C TYR A 107 12.42 -16.47 9.30
N MET A 108 12.59 -15.45 10.13
CA MET A 108 12.83 -15.63 11.58
C MET A 108 11.64 -16.30 12.27
N SER A 109 10.41 -16.04 11.81
CA SER A 109 9.20 -16.70 12.31
C SER A 109 9.16 -18.20 12.01
N LEU A 110 9.81 -18.62 10.91
CA LEU A 110 9.88 -20.03 10.50
C LEU A 110 10.99 -20.82 11.19
N VAL A 111 12.16 -20.21 11.36
CA VAL A 111 13.35 -20.85 11.92
C VAL A 111 13.37 -20.82 13.45
N GLY A 112 12.60 -19.92 14.05
CA GLY A 112 12.55 -19.71 15.50
C GLY A 112 12.09 -20.97 16.24
N THR A 113 13.03 -21.71 16.82
CA THR A 113 12.81 -22.85 17.68
C THR A 113 12.15 -22.41 18.98
N ARG A 114 10.96 -22.95 19.30
CA ARG A 114 10.29 -23.09 20.64
C ARG A 114 10.52 -22.04 21.76
N SER A 115 11.32 -21.01 21.56
CA SER A 115 11.53 -19.91 22.50
C SER A 115 10.64 -18.75 22.13
N LYS A 116 9.62 -18.52 22.86
CA LYS A 116 8.66 -17.38 23.07
C LYS A 116 8.59 -16.19 22.06
N THR A 117 9.42 -16.07 21.05
CA THR A 117 9.46 -14.97 20.08
C THR A 117 9.50 -15.54 18.66
N TYR A 118 8.32 -15.55 18.02
CA TYR A 118 8.20 -15.81 16.59
C TYR A 118 8.51 -14.51 15.84
N GLY A 119 9.56 -14.49 14.99
CA GLY A 119 9.95 -13.31 14.19
C GLY A 119 10.76 -12.24 14.93
N LEU A 120 10.85 -11.07 14.34
CA LEU A 120 11.48 -9.90 14.97
C LEU A 120 10.67 -9.43 16.18
N THR A 121 11.36 -8.97 17.23
CA THR A 121 10.65 -8.34 18.33
C THR A 121 9.91 -7.10 17.83
N PRO A 122 8.68 -6.80 18.33
CA PRO A 122 7.89 -5.66 17.85
C PRO A 122 8.63 -4.33 17.87
N ARG A 123 9.50 -4.13 18.87
CA ARG A 123 10.34 -2.92 18.98
C ARG A 123 11.39 -2.81 17.88
N ARG A 124 12.06 -3.93 17.54
CA ARG A 124 13.09 -3.97 16.47
C ARG A 124 12.42 -3.79 15.11
N LYS A 125 11.31 -4.48 14.86
CA LYS A 125 10.51 -4.33 13.64
C LYS A 125 10.09 -2.87 13.44
N LEU A 126 9.49 -2.26 14.46
CA LEU A 126 9.08 -0.85 14.42
C LEU A 126 10.26 0.09 14.17
N LEU A 127 11.39 -0.10 14.86
CA LEU A 127 12.58 0.73 14.65
C LEU A 127 13.08 0.69 13.20
N LEU A 128 13.17 -0.50 12.61
CA LEU A 128 13.61 -0.68 11.22
C LEU A 128 12.61 -0.04 10.25
N MET A 129 11.31 -0.20 10.49
CA MET A 129 10.27 0.47 9.69
C MET A 129 10.40 1.99 9.76
N VAL A 130 10.62 2.55 10.96
CA VAL A 130 10.81 4.00 11.15
C VAL A 130 12.06 4.49 10.43
N LEU A 131 13.17 3.75 10.48
CA LEU A 131 14.40 4.13 9.77
C LEU A 131 14.21 4.16 8.24
N ILE A 132 13.56 3.14 7.68
CA ILE A 132 13.25 3.10 6.24
C ILE A 132 12.30 4.26 5.87
N ALA A 133 11.25 4.47 6.65
CA ALA A 133 10.27 5.52 6.42
C ALA A 133 10.87 6.93 6.58
N LEU A 134 11.74 7.13 7.55
CA LEU A 134 12.46 8.40 7.74
C LEU A 134 13.36 8.71 6.54
N GLY A 135 14.12 7.71 6.06
CA GLY A 135 14.92 7.86 4.85
C GLY A 135 14.07 8.24 3.64
N ALA A 136 12.92 7.58 3.44
CA ALA A 136 11.99 7.92 2.37
C ALA A 136 11.41 9.34 2.52
N SER A 137 11.05 9.75 3.73
CA SER A 137 10.50 11.08 4.03
C SER A 137 11.52 12.20 3.78
N LEU A 138 12.81 11.95 4.10
CA LEU A 138 13.89 12.87 3.79
C LEU A 138 14.07 13.02 2.28
N VAL A 139 14.08 11.92 1.51
CA VAL A 139 14.17 11.97 0.05
C VAL A 139 12.97 12.70 -0.56
N LEU A 140 11.77 12.54 -0.02
CA LEU A 140 10.59 13.30 -0.47
C LEU A 140 10.76 14.81 -0.24
N TYR A 141 11.30 15.22 0.91
CA TYR A 141 11.36 16.60 1.34
C TYR A 141 12.52 17.38 0.74
N LEU A 142 13.72 16.79 0.67
CA LEU A 142 14.95 17.47 0.28
C LEU A 142 14.91 17.95 -1.19
N PRO A 143 15.60 19.08 -1.50
CA PRO A 143 15.75 19.53 -2.88
C PRO A 143 16.71 18.63 -3.68
N PRO A 144 16.65 18.67 -5.03
CA PRO A 144 17.64 18.02 -5.88
C PRO A 144 19.08 18.50 -5.57
N PRO A 145 20.11 17.65 -5.69
CA PRO A 145 20.06 16.28 -6.20
C PRO A 145 19.68 15.23 -5.16
N PHE A 146 19.45 15.60 -3.89
CA PHE A 146 19.26 14.67 -2.78
C PHE A 146 17.80 14.25 -2.59
N GLY A 147 16.85 14.95 -3.20
CA GLY A 147 15.44 14.65 -3.01
C GLY A 147 14.54 15.10 -4.14
N LEU A 148 13.22 15.05 -3.90
CA LEU A 148 12.15 15.31 -4.86
C LEU A 148 11.50 16.70 -4.69
N ALA A 149 12.02 17.54 -3.79
CA ALA A 149 11.57 18.91 -3.53
C ALA A 149 10.06 19.06 -3.23
N ASN A 150 9.49 18.16 -2.43
CA ASN A 150 8.10 18.32 -2.02
C ASN A 150 7.89 19.53 -1.07
N GLU A 151 8.97 20.01 -0.44
CA GLU A 151 9.03 21.23 0.40
C GLU A 151 7.93 21.35 1.46
N GLY A 152 7.27 20.24 1.77
CA GLY A 152 6.19 20.20 2.77
C GLY A 152 4.84 20.70 2.29
N ILE A 153 4.61 20.76 0.99
CA ILE A 153 3.31 21.13 0.41
C ILE A 153 2.29 20.02 0.63
N VAL A 154 1.13 20.41 1.17
CA VAL A 154 -0.01 19.54 1.41
C VAL A 154 -1.20 20.09 0.65
N ARG A 155 -1.81 19.26 -0.18
CA ARG A 155 -3.05 19.59 -0.90
C ARG A 155 -4.25 19.12 -0.07
N ILE A 156 -5.09 20.05 0.35
CA ILE A 156 -6.28 19.77 1.16
C ILE A 156 -7.51 19.93 0.27
N PRO A 157 -8.36 18.88 0.16
CA PRO A 157 -9.62 19.01 -0.58
C PRO A 157 -10.43 20.20 -0.08
N PHE A 158 -11.04 20.97 -1.00
CA PHE A 158 -11.88 22.13 -0.74
C PHE A 158 -11.20 23.35 -0.09
N VAL A 159 -9.92 23.25 0.31
CA VAL A 159 -9.19 24.34 1.01
C VAL A 159 -8.04 24.90 0.18
N GLY A 160 -7.37 24.05 -0.62
CA GLY A 160 -6.22 24.43 -1.43
C GLY A 160 -4.91 23.84 -0.92
N GLN A 161 -3.81 24.59 -1.02
CA GLN A 161 -2.47 24.13 -0.65
C GLN A 161 -1.98 24.86 0.60
N ILE A 162 -1.41 24.12 1.53
CA ILE A 162 -0.69 24.66 2.69
C ILE A 162 0.73 24.09 2.73
N ASN A 163 1.68 24.87 3.23
CA ASN A 163 3.03 24.40 3.46
C ASN A 163 3.25 24.16 4.96
N ILE A 164 3.53 22.91 5.33
CA ILE A 164 3.80 22.50 6.72
C ILE A 164 5.30 22.45 7.03
N GLY A 165 6.14 22.79 6.05
CA GLY A 165 7.58 22.85 6.19
C GLY A 165 8.19 21.54 6.72
N LEU A 166 9.12 21.66 7.67
CA LEU A 166 9.84 20.50 8.26
C LEU A 166 8.92 19.47 8.95
N TRP A 167 7.70 19.87 9.36
CA TRP A 167 6.72 18.93 9.92
C TRP A 167 6.29 17.84 8.94
N PHE A 168 6.52 18.06 7.63
CA PHE A 168 6.28 17.02 6.62
C PHE A 168 7.05 15.74 6.92
N ILE A 169 8.32 15.83 7.37
CA ILE A 169 9.16 14.65 7.61
C ILE A 169 8.57 13.72 8.68
N PRO A 170 8.24 14.17 9.90
CA PRO A 170 7.64 13.29 10.90
C PRO A 170 6.25 12.79 10.48
N PHE A 171 5.42 13.61 9.81
CA PHE A 171 4.11 13.16 9.32
C PHE A 171 4.25 12.11 8.22
N ALA A 172 5.11 12.32 7.22
CA ALA A 172 5.36 11.35 6.16
C ALA A 172 5.91 10.03 6.73
N THR A 173 6.84 10.10 7.69
CA THR A 173 7.36 8.92 8.39
C THR A 173 6.24 8.15 9.09
N LEU A 174 5.38 8.86 9.81
CA LEU A 174 4.23 8.25 10.49
C LEU A 174 3.27 7.59 9.49
N ILE A 175 2.95 8.25 8.39
CA ILE A 175 2.03 7.75 7.36
C ILE A 175 2.58 6.46 6.73
N ILE A 176 3.89 6.43 6.39
CA ILE A 176 4.52 5.24 5.79
C ILE A 176 4.47 4.06 6.77
N VAL A 177 4.86 4.27 8.03
CA VAL A 177 4.83 3.22 9.06
C VAL A 177 3.42 2.77 9.35
N ALA A 178 2.47 3.70 9.50
CA ALA A 178 1.07 3.38 9.81
C ALA A 178 0.41 2.59 8.67
N THR A 179 0.60 3.01 7.41
CA THR A 179 0.01 2.33 6.25
C THR A 179 0.62 0.95 6.06
N SER A 180 1.95 0.81 6.20
CA SER A 180 2.61 -0.49 6.13
C SER A 180 2.06 -1.46 7.18
N ASN A 181 1.89 -1.03 8.43
CA ASN A 181 1.30 -1.85 9.49
C ASN A 181 -0.20 -2.12 9.26
N ALA A 182 -0.96 -1.15 8.76
CA ALA A 182 -2.39 -1.32 8.51
C ALA A 182 -2.66 -2.37 7.43
N VAL A 183 -1.87 -2.36 6.34
CA VAL A 183 -1.93 -3.39 5.30
C VAL A 183 -1.53 -4.75 5.87
N ASN A 184 -0.47 -4.83 6.69
CA ASN A 184 -0.05 -6.07 7.33
C ASN A 184 -1.12 -6.63 8.29
N LEU A 185 -1.83 -5.79 9.05
CA LEU A 185 -2.95 -6.20 9.88
C LEU A 185 -4.15 -6.70 9.06
N THR A 186 -4.34 -6.18 7.85
CA THR A 186 -5.42 -6.57 6.94
C THR A 186 -5.13 -7.91 6.24
N ASP A 187 -3.86 -8.36 6.18
CA ASP A 187 -3.45 -9.65 5.59
C ASP A 187 -3.76 -10.83 6.52
N GLY A 188 -5.01 -10.90 7.00
CA GLY A 188 -5.51 -11.95 7.91
C GLY A 188 -6.38 -13.00 7.24
N LEU A 189 -7.08 -12.66 6.15
CA LEU A 189 -7.94 -13.55 5.38
C LEU A 189 -7.47 -13.69 3.94
N ASP A 190 -7.82 -14.83 3.33
CA ASP A 190 -7.49 -15.11 1.93
C ASP A 190 -8.04 -14.01 1.02
N SER A 191 -7.21 -13.45 0.16
CA SER A 191 -7.51 -12.38 -0.81
C SER A 191 -7.84 -11.01 -0.22
N LEU A 192 -8.04 -10.85 1.08
CA LEU A 192 -8.51 -9.59 1.65
C LEU A 192 -7.53 -8.44 1.39
N ALA A 193 -6.27 -8.58 1.81
CA ALA A 193 -5.25 -7.56 1.57
C ALA A 193 -4.96 -7.36 0.08
N GLY A 194 -4.89 -8.43 -0.69
CA GLY A 194 -4.61 -8.39 -2.13
C GLY A 194 -5.64 -7.60 -2.93
N TRP A 195 -6.94 -7.81 -2.71
CA TRP A 195 -7.99 -7.03 -3.37
C TRP A 195 -7.99 -5.56 -2.97
N ASN A 196 -7.87 -5.28 -1.66
CA ASN A 196 -7.84 -3.90 -1.17
C ASN A 196 -6.63 -3.13 -1.72
N LEU A 197 -5.45 -3.77 -1.81
CA LEU A 197 -4.26 -3.18 -2.44
C LEU A 197 -4.46 -2.93 -3.94
N THR A 198 -5.04 -3.90 -4.66
CA THR A 198 -5.34 -3.76 -6.10
C THR A 198 -6.23 -2.54 -6.35
N LEU A 199 -7.30 -2.37 -5.57
CA LEU A 199 -8.21 -1.23 -5.67
C LEU A 199 -7.53 0.09 -5.28
N ALA A 200 -6.74 0.10 -4.21
CA ALA A 200 -6.02 1.29 -3.76
C ALA A 200 -4.98 1.76 -4.79
N PHE A 201 -4.18 0.85 -5.35
CA PHE A 201 -3.24 1.19 -6.43
C PHE A 201 -3.96 1.60 -7.72
N ALA A 202 -5.08 0.99 -8.07
CA ALA A 202 -5.88 1.41 -9.20
C ALA A 202 -6.41 2.84 -9.01
N ALA A 203 -6.93 3.15 -7.82
CA ALA A 203 -7.37 4.50 -7.48
C ALA A 203 -6.22 5.52 -7.59
N TYR A 204 -5.05 5.25 -7.00
CA TYR A 204 -3.89 6.13 -7.13
C TYR A 204 -3.35 6.19 -8.56
N GLY A 205 -3.45 5.11 -9.34
CA GLY A 205 -3.14 5.12 -10.77
C GLY A 205 -4.01 6.12 -11.54
N VAL A 206 -5.32 6.14 -11.26
CA VAL A 206 -6.26 7.11 -11.85
C VAL A 206 -5.99 8.52 -11.32
N ILE A 207 -5.79 8.70 -10.01
CA ILE A 207 -5.50 10.01 -9.39
C ILE A 207 -4.24 10.64 -9.99
N THR A 208 -3.17 9.86 -10.15
CA THR A 208 -1.92 10.34 -10.74
C THR A 208 -2.04 10.61 -12.24
N PHE A 209 -2.87 9.85 -12.96
CA PHE A 209 -3.23 10.13 -14.35
C PHE A 209 -3.97 11.46 -14.50
N LEU A 210 -4.96 11.69 -13.64
CA LEU A 210 -5.74 12.93 -13.66
C LEU A 210 -4.88 14.16 -13.38
N ASN A 211 -3.88 14.05 -12.48
CA ASN A 211 -2.97 15.15 -12.20
C ASN A 211 -2.02 15.50 -13.35
N GLY A 212 -1.73 14.54 -14.25
CA GLY A 212 -0.87 14.73 -15.41
C GLY A 212 0.65 14.88 -15.13
N GLU A 213 1.03 15.29 -13.94
CA GLU A 213 2.43 15.54 -13.52
C GLU A 213 3.17 14.25 -13.15
N PHE A 214 2.46 13.22 -12.69
CA PHE A 214 3.01 12.00 -12.10
C PHE A 214 2.88 10.76 -13.01
N THR A 215 3.11 10.93 -14.32
CA THR A 215 2.91 9.86 -15.32
C THR A 215 3.66 8.57 -14.98
N ASN A 216 4.89 8.66 -14.45
CA ASN A 216 5.68 7.47 -14.11
C ASN A 216 5.13 6.75 -12.89
N LEU A 217 4.59 7.51 -11.93
CA LEU A 217 3.94 6.98 -10.75
C LEU A 217 2.64 6.27 -11.12
N MET A 218 1.88 6.81 -12.09
CA MET A 218 0.73 6.14 -12.70
C MET A 218 1.11 4.78 -13.29
N VAL A 219 2.16 4.75 -14.13
CA VAL A 219 2.67 3.50 -14.73
C VAL A 219 3.05 2.49 -13.66
N PHE A 220 3.71 2.92 -12.61
CA PHE A 220 4.10 2.07 -11.48
C PHE A 220 2.88 1.52 -10.72
N CYS A 221 1.87 2.36 -10.45
CA CYS A 221 0.62 1.92 -9.82
C CYS A 221 -0.08 0.83 -10.63
N PHE A 222 -0.22 1.03 -11.96
CA PHE A 222 -0.87 0.02 -12.81
C PHE A 222 -0.03 -1.25 -12.94
N THR A 223 1.31 -1.17 -12.92
CA THR A 223 2.17 -2.36 -12.84
C THR A 223 1.92 -3.15 -11.56
N LEU A 224 1.76 -2.47 -10.41
CA LEU A 224 1.38 -3.08 -9.14
C LEU A 224 -0.03 -3.70 -9.21
N VAL A 225 -1.00 -3.01 -9.82
CA VAL A 225 -2.36 -3.56 -10.05
C VAL A 225 -2.30 -4.90 -10.78
N GLY A 226 -1.55 -4.97 -11.89
CA GLY A 226 -1.42 -6.20 -12.64
C GLY A 226 -0.82 -7.35 -11.84
N ALA A 227 0.27 -7.08 -11.12
CA ALA A 227 0.95 -8.09 -10.30
C ALA A 227 0.07 -8.54 -9.11
N CYS A 228 -0.60 -7.61 -8.41
CA CYS A 228 -1.52 -7.93 -7.31
C CYS A 228 -2.72 -8.75 -7.80
N ALA A 229 -3.32 -8.38 -8.94
CA ALA A 229 -4.44 -9.11 -9.53
C ALA A 229 -4.05 -10.56 -9.90
N ALA A 230 -2.85 -10.77 -10.44
CA ALA A 230 -2.38 -12.12 -10.73
C ALA A 230 -2.05 -12.92 -9.46
N PHE A 231 -1.52 -12.26 -8.41
CA PHE A 231 -1.31 -12.92 -7.11
C PHE A 231 -2.62 -13.44 -6.52
N LEU A 232 -3.74 -12.71 -6.69
CA LEU A 232 -5.06 -13.13 -6.22
C LEU A 232 -5.51 -14.47 -6.81
N TRP A 233 -5.04 -14.86 -8.00
CA TRP A 233 -5.30 -16.19 -8.55
C TRP A 233 -4.83 -17.33 -7.63
N TYR A 234 -3.69 -17.12 -6.96
CA TYR A 234 -3.11 -18.11 -6.05
C TYR A 234 -3.53 -17.90 -4.60
N ASN A 235 -3.96 -16.69 -4.26
CA ASN A 235 -4.40 -16.33 -2.91
C ASN A 235 -5.94 -16.39 -2.76
N ALA A 236 -6.69 -16.71 -3.83
CA ALA A 236 -8.14 -16.96 -3.75
C ALA A 236 -8.44 -18.10 -2.78
N HIS A 237 -9.55 -17.94 -2.03
CA HIS A 237 -9.95 -18.94 -1.04
C HIS A 237 -10.36 -20.28 -1.68
N PRO A 238 -9.83 -21.44 -1.23
CA PRO A 238 -8.77 -21.63 -0.24
C PRO A 238 -7.37 -21.30 -0.82
N ALA A 239 -6.63 -20.46 -0.13
CA ALA A 239 -5.37 -19.92 -0.63
C ALA A 239 -4.28 -20.99 -0.83
N SER A 240 -3.61 -20.94 -1.98
CA SER A 240 -2.43 -21.76 -2.27
C SER A 240 -1.12 -21.19 -1.71
N VAL A 241 -1.12 -19.89 -1.38
CA VAL A 241 0.01 -19.14 -0.82
C VAL A 241 -0.50 -17.89 -0.10
N PHE A 242 0.11 -17.53 1.04
CA PHE A 242 -0.14 -16.27 1.74
C PHE A 242 0.85 -15.20 1.32
N MET A 243 0.41 -13.93 1.35
CA MET A 243 1.25 -12.78 1.02
C MET A 243 2.47 -12.68 1.95
N GLY A 244 2.25 -12.81 3.24
CA GLY A 244 3.25 -12.71 4.28
C GLY A 244 3.70 -11.27 4.56
N ASP A 245 4.56 -11.12 5.56
CA ASP A 245 5.12 -9.82 5.92
C ASP A 245 5.99 -9.24 4.80
N LEU A 246 6.65 -10.11 4.02
CA LEU A 246 7.39 -9.74 2.82
C LEU A 246 6.54 -8.92 1.85
N GLY A 247 5.30 -9.32 1.60
CA GLY A 247 4.41 -8.62 0.68
C GLY A 247 3.64 -7.48 1.33
N SER A 248 2.99 -7.74 2.45
CA SER A 248 2.07 -6.79 3.09
C SER A 248 2.77 -5.52 3.59
N LEU A 249 3.96 -5.65 4.22
CA LEU A 249 4.74 -4.48 4.65
C LEU A 249 5.24 -3.66 3.45
N ALA A 250 5.74 -4.34 2.42
CA ALA A 250 6.29 -3.70 1.24
C ALA A 250 5.21 -2.93 0.45
N LEU A 251 4.08 -3.57 0.18
CA LEU A 251 2.98 -2.96 -0.57
C LEU A 251 2.31 -1.84 0.21
N GLY A 252 2.17 -1.97 1.53
CA GLY A 252 1.65 -0.91 2.38
C GLY A 252 2.59 0.29 2.46
N GLY A 253 3.90 0.07 2.61
CA GLY A 253 4.91 1.13 2.61
C GLY A 253 4.95 1.89 1.28
N VAL A 254 4.91 1.17 0.17
CA VAL A 254 4.90 1.78 -1.16
C VAL A 254 3.59 2.50 -1.48
N LEU A 255 2.44 2.02 -0.99
CA LEU A 255 1.17 2.72 -1.14
C LEU A 255 1.22 4.10 -0.48
N ALA A 256 1.80 4.19 0.73
CA ALA A 256 2.01 5.47 1.40
C ALA A 256 2.95 6.39 0.61
N VAL A 257 4.06 5.87 0.08
CA VAL A 257 5.00 6.66 -0.73
C VAL A 257 4.36 7.17 -2.01
N VAL A 258 3.54 6.36 -2.69
CA VAL A 258 2.77 6.79 -3.87
C VAL A 258 1.84 7.96 -3.51
N ALA A 259 1.13 7.85 -2.39
CA ALA A 259 0.23 8.91 -1.91
C ALA A 259 0.98 10.21 -1.56
N LEU A 260 2.13 10.09 -0.88
CA LEU A 260 2.97 11.23 -0.50
C LEU A 260 3.65 11.88 -1.73
N GLN A 261 4.21 11.08 -2.63
CA GLN A 261 4.90 11.57 -3.82
C GLN A 261 3.95 12.23 -4.81
N SER A 262 2.71 11.74 -4.91
CA SER A 262 1.66 12.38 -5.70
C SER A 262 1.04 13.61 -5.03
N GLN A 263 1.47 13.96 -3.81
CA GLN A 263 0.91 15.04 -2.98
C GLN A 263 -0.59 14.84 -2.64
N GLN A 264 -1.09 13.60 -2.72
CA GLN A 264 -2.49 13.24 -2.49
C GLN A 264 -2.67 12.35 -1.25
N TRP A 265 -1.76 12.48 -0.26
CA TRP A 265 -1.72 11.61 0.90
C TRP A 265 -2.91 11.80 1.86
N LEU A 266 -3.61 12.95 1.83
CA LEU A 266 -4.84 13.15 2.60
C LEU A 266 -6.01 12.31 2.06
N LEU A 267 -5.95 11.85 0.81
CA LEU A 267 -6.91 10.90 0.26
C LEU A 267 -6.63 9.45 0.69
N LEU A 268 -5.44 9.17 1.22
CA LEU A 268 -5.05 7.80 1.60
C LEU A 268 -6.00 7.18 2.65
N PRO A 269 -6.45 7.89 3.71
CA PRO A 269 -7.44 7.34 4.63
C PRO A 269 -8.78 7.01 3.97
N VAL A 270 -9.16 7.71 2.90
CA VAL A 270 -10.37 7.43 2.14
C VAL A 270 -10.17 6.25 1.21
N VAL A 271 -9.17 6.31 0.32
CA VAL A 271 -8.85 5.23 -0.62
C VAL A 271 -8.52 3.92 0.09
N GLY A 272 -7.81 4.02 1.21
CA GLY A 272 -7.41 2.90 2.06
C GLY A 272 -8.33 2.66 3.26
N ALA A 273 -9.62 3.03 3.19
CA ALA A 273 -10.54 3.02 4.33
C ALA A 273 -10.59 1.67 5.06
N VAL A 274 -10.53 0.56 4.33
CA VAL A 274 -10.51 -0.78 4.93
C VAL A 274 -9.25 -0.96 5.79
N PHE A 275 -8.08 -0.59 5.30
CA PHE A 275 -6.83 -0.67 6.08
C PHE A 275 -6.90 0.19 7.34
N VAL A 276 -7.48 1.39 7.22
CA VAL A 276 -7.66 2.31 8.36
C VAL A 276 -8.58 1.70 9.41
N VAL A 277 -9.74 1.17 9.00
CA VAL A 277 -10.72 0.58 9.92
C VAL A 277 -10.16 -0.66 10.61
N GLU A 278 -9.43 -1.51 9.88
CA GLU A 278 -8.74 -2.68 10.45
C GLU A 278 -7.73 -2.26 11.53
N ALA A 279 -6.86 -1.30 11.21
CA ALA A 279 -5.87 -0.79 12.18
C ALA A 279 -6.52 -0.11 13.38
N LEU A 280 -7.52 0.76 13.15
CA LEU A 280 -8.26 1.43 14.22
C LEU A 280 -8.96 0.43 15.14
N SER A 281 -9.52 -0.65 14.61
CA SER A 281 -10.16 -1.69 15.43
C SER A 281 -9.19 -2.31 16.45
N VAL A 282 -7.92 -2.51 16.03
CA VAL A 282 -6.87 -3.01 16.94
C VAL A 282 -6.49 -1.95 17.97
N MET A 283 -6.31 -0.70 17.55
CA MET A 283 -5.96 0.40 18.45
C MET A 283 -7.05 0.63 19.50
N ILE A 284 -8.33 0.65 19.10
CA ILE A 284 -9.47 0.79 19.99
C ILE A 284 -9.53 -0.38 20.98
N GLN A 285 -9.42 -1.62 20.47
CA GLN A 285 -9.45 -2.83 21.30
C GLN A 285 -8.36 -2.82 22.38
N VAL A 286 -7.12 -2.55 21.97
CA VAL A 286 -5.97 -2.54 22.89
C VAL A 286 -6.06 -1.37 23.87
N GLY A 287 -6.43 -0.19 23.40
CA GLY A 287 -6.59 1.01 24.23
C GLY A 287 -7.67 0.81 25.28
N TRP A 288 -8.87 0.36 24.86
CA TRP A 288 -9.99 0.10 25.76
C TRP A 288 -9.67 -1.00 26.78
N PHE A 289 -9.05 -2.11 26.33
CA PHE A 289 -8.67 -3.19 27.23
C PHE A 289 -7.68 -2.74 28.32
N LYS A 290 -6.67 -1.95 27.95
CA LYS A 290 -5.71 -1.39 28.91
C LYS A 290 -6.35 -0.40 29.85
N TRP A 291 -7.20 0.49 29.32
CA TRP A 291 -7.89 1.51 30.12
C TRP A 291 -8.86 0.89 31.14
N THR A 292 -9.70 -0.09 30.70
CA THR A 292 -10.63 -0.79 31.60
C THR A 292 -9.87 -1.60 32.66
N LYS A 293 -8.80 -2.31 32.26
CA LYS A 293 -7.95 -3.04 33.19
C LYS A 293 -7.32 -2.12 34.26
N TRP A 294 -6.88 -0.93 33.85
CA TRP A 294 -6.33 0.06 34.77
C TRP A 294 -7.39 0.59 35.71
N ARG A 295 -8.62 0.84 35.21
CA ARG A 295 -9.69 1.46 36.01
C ARG A 295 -10.41 0.46 36.93
N THR A 296 -10.65 -0.77 36.47
CA THR A 296 -11.52 -1.76 37.15
C THR A 296 -10.79 -3.03 37.59
N GLY A 297 -9.50 -3.15 37.30
CA GLY A 297 -8.71 -4.38 37.53
C GLY A 297 -8.95 -5.47 36.49
N GLN A 298 -10.03 -5.38 35.68
CA GLN A 298 -10.36 -6.37 34.64
C GLN A 298 -10.43 -5.71 33.28
N GLY A 299 -9.70 -6.29 32.28
CA GLY A 299 -9.73 -5.80 30.91
C GLY A 299 -11.02 -6.24 30.18
N GLN A 300 -11.75 -5.28 29.62
CA GLN A 300 -12.94 -5.54 28.80
C GLN A 300 -12.60 -5.40 27.31
N ARG A 301 -13.29 -6.18 26.47
CA ARG A 301 -13.15 -6.13 25.01
C ARG A 301 -14.29 -5.32 24.40
N VAL A 302 -14.01 -4.48 23.40
CA VAL A 302 -15.01 -3.79 22.57
C VAL A 302 -15.52 -4.74 21.48
N PHE A 303 -14.58 -5.36 20.77
CA PHE A 303 -14.86 -6.33 19.73
C PHE A 303 -14.64 -7.75 20.25
N LYS A 304 -15.34 -8.76 19.71
CA LYS A 304 -15.07 -10.17 20.04
C LYS A 304 -13.60 -10.53 19.83
N MET A 305 -13.03 -10.03 18.71
CA MET A 305 -11.63 -10.14 18.36
C MET A 305 -11.23 -8.96 17.45
N SER A 306 -9.97 -8.55 17.44
CA SER A 306 -9.40 -7.59 16.48
C SER A 306 -8.21 -8.22 15.75
N PRO A 307 -7.91 -7.86 14.50
CA PRO A 307 -8.60 -6.87 13.64
C PRO A 307 -10.06 -7.19 13.33
N LEU A 308 -10.78 -6.23 12.69
CA LEU A 308 -12.24 -6.26 12.55
C LEU A 308 -12.75 -7.45 11.73
N HIS A 309 -12.01 -7.94 10.74
CA HIS A 309 -12.36 -9.13 9.98
C HIS A 309 -12.60 -10.35 10.89
N ASN A 310 -11.76 -10.58 11.90
CA ASN A 310 -11.95 -11.66 12.87
C ASN A 310 -13.23 -11.49 13.71
N HIS A 311 -13.62 -10.24 13.99
CA HIS A 311 -14.87 -9.96 14.70
C HIS A 311 -16.08 -10.47 13.92
N PHE A 312 -16.11 -10.21 12.61
CA PHE A 312 -17.22 -10.66 11.76
C PHE A 312 -17.24 -12.18 11.56
N GLU A 313 -16.09 -12.86 11.46
CA GLU A 313 -16.03 -14.32 11.48
C GLU A 313 -16.63 -14.90 12.77
N LEU A 314 -16.29 -14.30 13.93
CA LEU A 314 -16.84 -14.70 15.23
C LEU A 314 -18.33 -14.32 15.41
N LEU A 315 -18.88 -13.48 14.54
CA LEU A 315 -20.34 -13.25 14.42
C LEU A 315 -21.03 -14.26 13.49
N GLY A 316 -20.28 -15.16 12.85
CA GLY A 316 -20.81 -16.21 11.99
C GLY A 316 -20.78 -15.95 10.50
N TRP A 317 -20.07 -14.87 10.05
CA TRP A 317 -19.86 -14.67 8.63
C TRP A 317 -18.76 -15.61 8.12
N SER A 318 -18.94 -16.16 6.91
CA SER A 318 -17.86 -16.92 6.28
C SER A 318 -16.71 -15.99 5.86
N GLU A 319 -15.49 -16.53 5.78
CA GLU A 319 -14.32 -15.78 5.33
C GLU A 319 -14.55 -15.10 3.98
N THR A 320 -15.15 -15.79 3.03
CA THR A 320 -15.50 -15.23 1.71
C THR A 320 -16.53 -14.11 1.79
N GLN A 321 -17.50 -14.18 2.71
CA GLN A 321 -18.47 -13.09 2.93
C GLN A 321 -17.79 -11.86 3.53
N VAL A 322 -16.89 -12.04 4.50
CA VAL A 322 -16.11 -10.93 5.07
C VAL A 322 -15.30 -10.28 3.97
N MET A 323 -14.50 -11.05 3.24
CA MET A 323 -13.65 -10.58 2.16
C MET A 323 -14.46 -9.80 1.12
N GLN A 324 -15.53 -10.36 0.58
CA GLN A 324 -16.34 -9.71 -0.46
C GLN A 324 -16.94 -8.37 0.00
N ARG A 325 -17.49 -8.31 1.23
CA ARG A 325 -18.09 -7.10 1.78
C ARG A 325 -17.06 -5.99 2.00
N PHE A 326 -15.85 -6.34 2.47
CA PHE A 326 -14.75 -5.40 2.63
C PHE A 326 -14.26 -4.87 1.28
N VAL A 327 -14.20 -5.73 0.26
CA VAL A 327 -13.86 -5.33 -1.12
C VAL A 327 -14.90 -4.35 -1.69
N LEU A 328 -16.20 -4.59 -1.46
CA LEU A 328 -17.25 -3.65 -1.87
C LEU A 328 -17.10 -2.29 -1.19
N VAL A 329 -16.80 -2.26 0.11
CA VAL A 329 -16.50 -1.02 0.84
C VAL A 329 -15.27 -0.32 0.26
N ALA A 330 -14.20 -1.06 -0.02
CA ALA A 330 -12.99 -0.51 -0.63
C ALA A 330 -13.24 0.06 -2.03
N MET A 331 -14.09 -0.58 -2.82
CA MET A 331 -14.47 -0.08 -4.15
C MET A 331 -15.19 1.27 -4.06
N VAL A 332 -16.17 1.39 -3.17
CA VAL A 332 -16.88 2.67 -2.94
C VAL A 332 -15.92 3.72 -2.42
N ALA A 333 -15.04 3.37 -1.48
CA ALA A 333 -14.03 4.26 -0.93
C ALA A 333 -13.03 4.75 -2.01
N ALA A 334 -12.60 3.87 -2.91
CA ALA A 334 -11.76 4.23 -4.06
C ALA A 334 -12.46 5.22 -5.00
N LEU A 335 -13.73 5.00 -5.31
CA LEU A 335 -14.53 5.93 -6.14
C LEU A 335 -14.66 7.31 -5.48
N ILE A 336 -14.93 7.36 -4.17
CA ILE A 336 -14.98 8.61 -3.40
C ILE A 336 -13.60 9.30 -3.45
N GLY A 337 -12.51 8.58 -3.24
CA GLY A 337 -11.15 9.13 -3.29
C GLY A 337 -10.81 9.73 -4.66
N ILE A 338 -11.18 9.06 -5.75
CA ILE A 338 -10.99 9.57 -7.11
C ILE A 338 -11.86 10.83 -7.33
N SER A 339 -13.11 10.84 -6.88
CA SER A 339 -13.99 12.00 -6.99
C SER A 339 -13.42 13.21 -6.26
N LEU A 340 -12.90 13.04 -5.03
CA LEU A 340 -12.26 14.11 -4.28
C LEU A 340 -10.98 14.62 -4.98
N ALA A 341 -10.22 13.75 -5.63
CA ALA A 341 -9.04 14.16 -6.39
C ALA A 341 -9.39 14.99 -7.63
N LEU A 342 -10.53 14.72 -8.28
CA LEU A 342 -11.04 15.53 -9.40
C LEU A 342 -11.38 16.95 -8.96
N ASP A 343 -12.04 17.10 -7.80
CA ASP A 343 -12.38 18.39 -7.24
C ASP A 343 -11.13 19.24 -6.94
N MET A 344 -10.10 18.62 -6.36
CA MET A 344 -8.81 19.29 -6.09
C MET A 344 -8.12 19.81 -7.37
N ARG A 345 -8.33 19.15 -8.51
CA ARG A 345 -7.78 19.58 -9.80
C ARG A 345 -8.48 20.83 -10.34
N THR A 346 -9.79 20.93 -10.21
CA THR A 346 -10.56 22.10 -10.68
C THR A 346 -10.13 23.36 -9.94
N GLN A 347 -9.91 23.28 -8.64
CA GLN A 347 -9.45 24.40 -7.80
C GLN A 347 -8.05 24.93 -8.18
N THR A 348 -7.13 24.04 -8.61
CA THR A 348 -5.79 24.48 -9.07
C THR A 348 -5.84 25.15 -10.45
N ALA A 349 -6.80 24.80 -11.30
CA ALA A 349 -6.97 25.42 -12.61
C ALA A 349 -7.52 26.85 -12.51
N ASP A 350 -8.37 27.13 -11.53
CA ASP A 350 -8.99 28.44 -11.32
C ASP A 350 -8.02 29.48 -10.69
N VAL A 351 -6.93 29.03 -10.06
CA VAL A 351 -5.93 29.90 -9.39
C VAL A 351 -4.81 30.36 -10.33
N VAL A 352 -4.65 29.74 -11.50
CA VAL A 352 -3.67 30.22 -12.50
C VAL A 352 -4.26 31.43 -13.23
N PRO A 353 -3.75 32.65 -13.03
CA PRO A 353 -4.25 33.83 -13.73
C PRO A 353 -4.08 33.62 -15.24
N THR A 354 -5.18 33.80 -16.00
CA THR A 354 -5.19 33.76 -17.46
C THR A 354 -4.51 34.98 -18.13
N ASN A 355 -3.71 35.72 -17.38
CA ASN A 355 -2.93 36.82 -17.94
C ASN A 355 -1.60 36.28 -18.52
N PRO A 356 -1.38 36.41 -19.84
CA PRO A 356 -0.07 36.14 -20.41
C PRO A 356 0.97 37.08 -19.76
N PRO A 357 2.23 36.59 -19.57
CA PRO A 357 3.28 37.43 -19.00
C PRO A 357 3.45 38.69 -19.82
N ALA A 358 3.61 39.82 -19.16
CA ALA A 358 3.68 41.19 -19.71
C ALA A 358 4.79 41.43 -20.75
N ALA A 359 5.52 40.40 -21.18
CA ALA A 359 6.59 40.47 -22.17
C ALA A 359 6.07 40.58 -23.64
N GLU A 360 4.80 40.36 -23.93
CA GLU A 360 4.26 40.47 -25.31
C GLU A 360 3.61 41.83 -25.63
N GLN A 361 3.54 42.75 -24.68
CA GLN A 361 2.94 44.07 -24.90
C GLN A 361 3.92 45.19 -25.36
N VAL A 362 5.19 44.87 -25.60
CA VAL A 362 6.23 45.88 -26.00
C VAL A 362 6.59 45.80 -27.50
N GLN A 363 5.92 44.96 -28.29
CA GLN A 363 6.06 44.94 -29.76
C GLN A 363 4.73 45.13 -30.48
N ARG A 364 4.18 46.35 -30.37
CA ARG A 364 3.27 46.92 -31.36
C ARG A 364 3.54 48.43 -31.51
#